data_4b24b74fba6501e9a70af774032d26ad
#
_entry.id   4b24b74fba6501e9a70af774032d26ad
#
_cell.length_a   1.000
_cell.length_b   1.000
_cell.length_c   1.000
_cell.angle_alpha   90.00
_cell.angle_beta   90.00
_cell.angle_gamma   90.00
#
_symmetry.space_group_name_H-M   'P 1'
#
loop_
_entity.id
_entity.type
_entity.pdbx_description
1 polymer ?
#
loop_
_entity_poly.entity_id
_entity_poly.type
_entity_poly.pdbx_seq_one_letter_code
_entity_poly.pdbx_strand_id
1 'polypeptide(L)'
;MNRRGKPTAQSLNFCHNGCATRASKYIIALVGFLLGSLYMSHNADAQSAGIIVDREAVAKELSEKHREKTVGMGLADNGGVLELFMSEGGETWTVLLTMPNGASFVVGTGKAWAGKPVTTKGMQI
;
A
#
# COMPACT_ATOMS: atom_id res chain seq x y z
N MET A 1 -10.44 -91.99 14.20
CA MET A 1 -9.09 -91.76 13.70
C MET A 1 -9.17 -90.60 12.77
N ASN A 2 -9.05 -89.43 13.29
CA ASN A 2 -7.97 -88.47 13.33
C ASN A 2 -7.28 -88.22 11.92
N ARG A 3 -7.54 -87.07 11.35
CA ARG A 3 -6.50 -86.23 10.76
C ARG A 3 -7.03 -84.79 10.45
N ARG A 4 -6.50 -83.90 11.19
CA ARG A 4 -6.63 -82.45 11.11
C ARG A 4 -6.02 -81.95 9.78
N GLY A 5 -6.79 -81.20 9.00
CA GLY A 5 -6.28 -80.36 7.92
C GLY A 5 -6.28 -78.90 8.41
N LYS A 6 -5.13 -78.29 8.51
CA LYS A 6 -4.95 -76.88 8.81
C LYS A 6 -5.50 -76.00 7.68
N PRO A 7 -6.16 -74.89 7.96
CA PRO A 7 -6.43 -73.89 6.94
C PRO A 7 -5.16 -73.07 6.70
N THR A 8 -4.70 -73.05 5.46
CA THR A 8 -3.68 -72.17 4.95
C THR A 8 -4.16 -70.73 4.96
N ALA A 9 -3.44 -69.90 5.63
CA ALA A 9 -3.66 -68.46 5.58
C ALA A 9 -3.36 -67.94 4.17
N GLN A 10 -4.40 -67.56 3.44
CA GLN A 10 -4.24 -66.77 2.23
C GLN A 10 -3.98 -65.35 2.67
N SER A 11 -2.78 -64.91 2.34
CA SER A 11 -2.35 -63.54 2.48
C SER A 11 -3.25 -62.62 1.63
N LEU A 12 -4.03 -61.82 2.29
CA LEU A 12 -4.68 -60.66 1.67
C LEU A 12 -3.59 -59.66 1.27
N ASN A 13 -3.13 -59.77 0.05
CA ASN A 13 -2.39 -58.68 -0.58
C ASN A 13 -3.38 -57.55 -0.83
N PHE A 14 -3.51 -56.70 0.15
CA PHE A 14 -4.19 -55.43 0.02
C PHE A 14 -3.31 -54.53 -0.89
N CYS A 15 -3.79 -54.30 -2.11
CA CYS A 15 -3.18 -53.37 -3.04
C CYS A 15 -3.20 -51.96 -2.42
N HIS A 16 -2.10 -51.62 -1.78
CA HIS A 16 -1.86 -50.29 -1.21
C HIS A 16 -0.85 -49.57 -2.10
N ASN A 17 -1.18 -49.34 -3.36
CA ASN A 17 -0.41 -48.41 -4.16
C ASN A 17 -1.24 -47.97 -5.37
N GLY A 18 -1.82 -46.81 -5.32
CA GLY A 18 -2.32 -46.16 -6.52
C GLY A 18 -3.32 -45.02 -6.37
N CYS A 19 -3.84 -44.73 -5.18
CA CYS A 19 -4.89 -43.70 -5.07
C CYS A 19 -4.50 -42.44 -4.28
N ALA A 20 -3.33 -42.41 -3.61
CA ALA A 20 -2.97 -41.28 -2.73
C ALA A 20 -2.10 -40.20 -3.40
N THR A 21 -1.60 -40.42 -4.60
CA THR A 21 -0.63 -39.50 -5.22
C THR A 21 -1.21 -38.44 -6.14
N ARG A 22 -2.47 -38.58 -6.57
CA ARG A 22 -3.10 -37.56 -7.45
C ARG A 22 -3.77 -36.42 -6.68
N ALA A 23 -4.36 -36.69 -5.53
CA ALA A 23 -4.99 -35.65 -4.70
C ALA A 23 -3.96 -34.71 -4.05
N SER A 24 -2.78 -35.22 -3.68
CA SER A 24 -1.71 -34.43 -3.07
C SER A 24 -1.15 -33.36 -3.97
N LYS A 25 -1.04 -33.60 -5.28
CA LYS A 25 -0.51 -32.62 -6.24
C LYS A 25 -1.44 -31.43 -6.43
N TYR A 26 -2.74 -31.64 -6.39
CA TYR A 26 -3.72 -30.56 -6.53
C TYR A 26 -3.87 -29.73 -5.26
N ILE A 27 -3.71 -30.35 -4.07
CA ILE A 27 -3.74 -29.65 -2.79
C ILE A 27 -2.54 -28.71 -2.67
N ILE A 28 -1.34 -29.14 -3.06
CA ILE A 28 -0.15 -28.29 -3.05
C ILE A 28 -0.28 -27.14 -4.06
N ALA A 29 -0.84 -27.37 -5.23
CA ALA A 29 -1.09 -26.33 -6.24
C ALA A 29 -2.14 -25.31 -5.76
N LEU A 30 -3.21 -25.76 -5.08
CA LEU A 30 -4.24 -24.89 -4.53
C LEU A 30 -3.73 -24.03 -3.38
N VAL A 31 -2.93 -24.60 -2.46
CA VAL A 31 -2.32 -23.88 -1.36
C VAL A 31 -1.31 -22.85 -1.88
N GLY A 32 -0.52 -23.17 -2.89
CA GLY A 32 0.41 -22.23 -3.53
C GLY A 32 -0.31 -21.06 -4.21
N PHE A 33 -1.47 -21.30 -4.83
CA PHE A 33 -2.27 -20.25 -5.47
C PHE A 33 -2.93 -19.32 -4.43
N LEU A 34 -3.40 -19.86 -3.30
CA LEU A 34 -3.97 -19.08 -2.21
C LEU A 34 -2.93 -18.23 -1.46
N LEU A 35 -1.72 -18.74 -1.27
CA LEU A 35 -0.63 -18.00 -0.63
C LEU A 35 -0.03 -16.94 -1.56
N GLY A 36 -0.05 -17.13 -2.86
CA GLY A 36 0.39 -16.15 -3.85
C GLY A 36 -0.48 -14.89 -3.91
N SER A 37 -1.76 -14.98 -3.56
CA SER A 37 -2.70 -13.85 -3.55
C SER A 37 -2.44 -12.85 -2.41
N LEU A 38 -1.74 -13.25 -1.36
CA LEU A 38 -1.49 -12.40 -0.18
C LEU A 38 -0.30 -11.46 -0.35
N TYR A 39 0.51 -11.64 -1.40
CA TYR A 39 1.69 -10.80 -1.68
C TYR A 39 1.47 -9.73 -2.75
N MET A 40 0.24 -9.49 -3.19
CA MET A 40 -0.06 -8.28 -3.92
C MET A 40 -0.06 -7.11 -2.92
N SER A 41 1.14 -6.66 -2.59
CA SER A 41 1.36 -5.32 -2.06
C SER A 41 0.77 -4.37 -3.09
N HIS A 42 -0.38 -3.82 -2.80
CA HIS A 42 -0.93 -2.70 -3.53
C HIS A 42 0.01 -1.54 -3.25
N ASN A 43 1.02 -1.37 -4.10
CA ASN A 43 1.56 -0.06 -4.34
C ASN A 43 0.41 0.72 -4.97
N ALA A 44 -0.43 1.32 -4.14
CA ALA A 44 -1.29 2.39 -4.56
C ALA A 44 -0.34 3.55 -4.88
N ASP A 45 0.24 3.54 -6.08
CA ASP A 45 0.67 4.76 -6.71
C ASP A 45 -0.61 5.59 -6.82
N ALA A 46 -0.81 6.48 -5.84
CA ALA A 46 -1.75 7.56 -5.94
C ALA A 46 -1.23 8.46 -7.06
N GLN A 47 -1.45 8.04 -8.31
CA GLN A 47 -1.47 8.96 -9.41
C GLN A 47 -2.64 9.89 -9.12
N SER A 48 -2.32 11.00 -8.48
CA SER A 48 -3.17 12.17 -8.42
C SER A 48 -3.36 12.62 -9.86
N ALA A 49 -4.33 12.01 -10.56
CA ALA A 49 -4.90 12.61 -11.74
C ALA A 49 -5.38 13.97 -11.25
N GLY A 50 -4.68 15.04 -11.67
CA GLY A 50 -4.86 16.38 -11.14
C GLY A 50 -6.32 16.82 -11.29
N ILE A 51 -7.10 16.57 -10.27
CA ILE A 51 -8.47 17.07 -10.19
C ILE A 51 -8.34 18.58 -10.00
N ILE A 52 -8.91 19.33 -10.93
CA ILE A 52 -8.98 20.79 -10.80
C ILE A 52 -9.88 21.08 -9.60
N VAL A 53 -9.37 21.81 -8.65
CA VAL A 53 -10.06 22.17 -7.42
C VAL A 53 -10.06 23.68 -7.25
N ASP A 54 -11.01 24.20 -6.51
CA ASP A 54 -10.98 25.57 -6.03
C ASP A 54 -10.02 25.68 -4.86
N ARG A 55 -8.98 26.54 -4.98
CA ARG A 55 -7.95 26.71 -3.97
C ARG A 55 -8.52 27.08 -2.59
N GLU A 56 -9.46 28.02 -2.57
CA GLU A 56 -10.01 28.53 -1.29
C GLU A 56 -10.86 27.48 -0.61
N ALA A 57 -11.67 26.74 -1.38
CA ALA A 57 -12.47 25.64 -0.86
C ALA A 57 -11.59 24.54 -0.27
N VAL A 58 -10.50 24.16 -0.97
CA VAL A 58 -9.56 23.15 -0.47
C VAL A 58 -8.81 23.64 0.77
N ALA A 59 -8.28 24.86 0.76
CA ALA A 59 -7.57 25.41 1.92
C ALA A 59 -8.47 25.48 3.16
N LYS A 60 -9.73 25.83 2.98
CA LYS A 60 -10.72 25.81 4.06
C LYS A 60 -10.97 24.39 4.56
N GLU A 61 -11.19 23.43 3.67
CA GLU A 61 -11.41 22.04 4.04
C GLU A 61 -10.19 21.44 4.79
N LEU A 62 -8.99 21.70 4.31
CA LEU A 62 -7.74 21.27 4.97
C LEU A 62 -7.62 21.85 6.38
N SER A 63 -7.97 23.12 6.55
CA SER A 63 -7.95 23.77 7.86
C SER A 63 -9.01 23.22 8.82
N GLU A 64 -10.24 23.03 8.35
CA GLU A 64 -11.37 22.63 9.20
C GLU A 64 -11.35 21.13 9.53
N LYS A 65 -11.06 20.26 8.53
CA LYS A 65 -11.14 18.80 8.71
C LYS A 65 -9.82 18.16 9.11
N HIS A 66 -8.70 18.68 8.58
CA HIS A 66 -7.37 18.08 8.77
C HIS A 66 -6.46 18.91 9.69
N ARG A 67 -6.91 20.10 10.11
CA ARG A 67 -6.12 21.06 10.90
C ARG A 67 -4.80 21.43 10.22
N GLU A 68 -4.78 21.35 8.88
CA GLU A 68 -3.61 21.71 8.10
C GLU A 68 -3.57 23.22 7.85
N LYS A 69 -2.40 23.81 8.00
CA LYS A 69 -2.13 25.22 7.71
C LYS A 69 -0.99 25.30 6.70
N THR A 70 -0.96 26.36 5.90
CA THR A 70 0.15 26.62 5.00
C THR A 70 1.43 26.83 5.78
N VAL A 71 2.42 25.98 5.58
CA VAL A 71 3.73 26.03 6.25
C VAL A 71 4.86 26.39 5.30
N GLY A 72 4.62 26.37 3.99
CA GLY A 72 5.59 26.73 2.97
C GLY A 72 4.95 27.04 1.66
N MET A 73 5.62 27.90 0.86
CA MET A 73 5.22 28.25 -0.50
C MET A 73 6.46 28.31 -1.39
N GLY A 74 6.28 27.96 -2.64
CA GLY A 74 7.32 28.02 -3.66
C GLY A 74 6.76 28.40 -5.01
N LEU A 75 7.58 29.02 -5.86
CA LEU A 75 7.25 29.32 -7.25
C LEU A 75 7.86 28.23 -8.14
N ALA A 76 7.03 27.61 -8.97
CA ALA A 76 7.48 26.64 -9.95
C ALA A 76 7.88 27.33 -11.27
N ASP A 77 8.74 26.69 -12.07
CA ASP A 77 9.28 27.26 -13.32
C ASP A 77 8.17 27.58 -14.36
N ASN A 78 7.03 26.91 -14.26
CA ASN A 78 5.86 27.17 -15.10
C ASN A 78 5.00 28.35 -14.62
N GLY A 79 5.47 29.09 -13.59
CA GLY A 79 4.75 30.20 -12.98
C GLY A 79 3.68 29.79 -11.99
N GLY A 80 3.50 28.51 -11.73
CA GLY A 80 2.57 28.01 -10.72
C GLY A 80 3.11 28.22 -9.31
N VAL A 81 2.20 28.37 -8.35
CA VAL A 81 2.53 28.48 -6.93
C VAL A 81 2.29 27.12 -6.25
N LEU A 82 3.35 26.59 -5.66
CA LEU A 82 3.27 25.40 -4.80
C LEU A 82 3.01 25.85 -3.36
N GLU A 83 2.03 25.25 -2.71
CA GLU A 83 1.70 25.48 -1.31
C GLU A 83 1.76 24.16 -0.56
N LEU A 84 2.55 24.10 0.51
CA LEU A 84 2.59 22.99 1.43
C LEU A 84 1.71 23.29 2.63
N PHE A 85 0.68 22.51 2.81
CA PHE A 85 -0.17 22.50 4.00
C PHE A 85 0.25 21.36 4.91
N MET A 86 0.18 21.59 6.21
CA MET A 86 0.60 20.61 7.21
C MET A 86 -0.20 20.78 8.50
N SER A 87 -0.58 19.66 9.11
CA SER A 87 -1.15 19.64 10.44
C SER A 87 -0.07 19.87 11.50
N GLU A 88 -0.50 20.27 12.68
CA GLU A 88 0.39 20.41 13.82
C GLU A 88 1.11 19.08 14.10
N GLY A 89 2.44 19.13 14.24
CA GLY A 89 3.27 17.94 14.39
C GLY A 89 3.57 17.15 13.10
N GLY A 90 3.02 17.57 11.95
CA GLY A 90 3.29 16.89 10.66
C GLY A 90 2.58 15.56 10.48
N GLU A 91 1.49 15.31 11.21
CA GLU A 91 0.74 14.06 11.13
C GLU A 91 0.15 13.83 9.74
N THR A 92 -0.36 14.90 9.13
CA THR A 92 -0.84 14.92 7.74
C THR A 92 -0.28 16.11 7.00
N TRP A 93 -0.17 15.98 5.68
CA TRP A 93 0.29 17.05 4.80
C TRP A 93 -0.35 16.95 3.43
N THR A 94 -0.50 18.11 2.78
CA THR A 94 -1.02 18.26 1.42
C THR A 94 -0.19 19.28 0.66
N VAL A 95 0.12 18.98 -0.60
CA VAL A 95 0.75 19.92 -1.53
C VAL A 95 -0.24 20.31 -2.61
N LEU A 96 -0.45 21.60 -2.77
CA LEU A 96 -1.33 22.19 -3.76
C LEU A 96 -0.46 22.98 -4.78
N LEU A 97 -0.76 22.84 -6.07
CA LEU A 97 -0.19 23.64 -7.15
C LEU A 97 -1.29 24.50 -7.74
N THR A 98 -1.14 25.82 -7.67
CA THR A 98 -2.05 26.79 -8.29
C THR A 98 -1.38 27.42 -9.50
N MET A 99 -1.98 27.25 -10.66
CA MET A 99 -1.48 27.80 -11.92
C MET A 99 -1.84 29.29 -12.07
N PRO A 100 -1.13 30.06 -12.92
CA PRO A 100 -1.42 31.47 -13.13
C PRO A 100 -2.84 31.78 -13.63
N ASN A 101 -3.49 30.81 -14.26
CA ASN A 101 -4.91 30.91 -14.69
C ASN A 101 -5.92 30.65 -13.57
N GLY A 102 -5.45 30.43 -12.34
CA GLY A 102 -6.28 30.13 -11.17
C GLY A 102 -6.66 28.66 -10.98
N ALA A 103 -6.35 27.78 -11.92
CA ALA A 103 -6.58 26.35 -11.76
C ALA A 103 -5.64 25.78 -10.69
N SER A 104 -6.20 25.06 -9.72
CA SER A 104 -5.45 24.45 -8.63
C SER A 104 -5.55 22.93 -8.67
N PHE A 105 -4.47 22.27 -8.31
CA PHE A 105 -4.33 20.81 -8.34
C PHE A 105 -3.71 20.33 -7.04
N VAL A 106 -4.29 19.29 -6.46
CA VAL A 106 -3.63 18.55 -5.38
C VAL A 106 -2.56 17.66 -6.01
N VAL A 107 -1.28 17.96 -5.78
CA VAL A 107 -0.15 17.21 -6.35
C VAL A 107 0.40 16.13 -5.44
N GLY A 108 0.04 16.17 -4.15
CA GLY A 108 0.43 15.15 -3.20
C GLY A 108 -0.24 15.33 -1.84
N THR A 109 -0.51 14.22 -1.20
CA THR A 109 -0.99 14.16 0.19
C THR A 109 -0.29 13.02 0.91
N GLY A 110 -0.19 13.09 2.22
CA GLY A 110 0.42 12.01 2.97
C GLY A 110 0.35 12.19 4.49
N LYS A 111 1.07 11.30 5.15
CA LYS A 111 1.18 11.28 6.61
C LYS A 111 2.65 11.32 7.04
N ALA A 112 2.88 11.72 8.28
CA ALA A 112 4.20 11.69 8.92
C ALA A 112 5.27 12.50 8.16
N TRP A 113 5.04 13.79 7.98
CA TRP A 113 6.05 14.69 7.42
C TRP A 113 7.21 14.90 8.41
N ALA A 114 8.43 14.55 8.00
CA ALA A 114 9.64 14.83 8.76
C ALA A 114 10.42 15.96 8.09
N GLY A 115 10.40 17.15 8.70
CA GLY A 115 11.25 18.26 8.28
C GLY A 115 12.70 18.01 8.66
N LYS A 116 13.64 18.25 7.74
CA LYS A 116 15.07 18.31 8.12
C LYS A 116 15.32 19.58 8.93
N PRO A 117 16.05 19.52 10.05
CA PRO A 117 16.50 20.73 10.74
C PRO A 117 17.37 21.57 9.78
N VAL A 118 16.98 22.82 9.60
CA VAL A 118 17.80 23.78 8.85
C VAL A 118 18.99 24.13 9.72
N THR A 119 20.15 23.59 9.38
CA THR A 119 21.41 24.04 10.00
C THR A 119 21.71 25.41 9.41
N THR A 120 21.32 26.47 10.08
CA THR A 120 21.81 27.80 9.79
C THR A 120 23.31 27.80 10.09
N LYS A 121 24.14 27.67 9.04
CA LYS A 121 25.57 27.92 9.17
C LYS A 121 25.71 29.40 9.54
N GLY A 122 25.97 29.66 10.82
CA GLY A 122 26.13 31.00 11.32
C GLY A 122 27.18 31.72 10.49
N MET A 123 26.79 32.86 9.93
CA MET A 123 27.72 33.79 9.31
C MET A 123 28.60 34.32 10.45
N GLN A 124 29.84 33.84 10.51
CA GLN A 124 30.85 34.44 11.39
C GLN A 124 31.16 35.82 10.82
N ILE A 125 30.83 36.85 11.60
CA ILE A 125 31.23 38.23 11.37
C ILE A 125 32.68 38.38 11.81
#